data_cf1f9ba7a4f76e369d8945b776ab2c97
#
_entry.id   cf1f9ba7a4f76e369d8945b776ab2c97
#
_cell.length_a   1.000
_cell.length_b   1.000
_cell.length_c   1.000
_cell.angle_alpha   90.00
_cell.angle_beta   90.00
_cell.angle_gamma   90.00
#
_symmetry.space_group_name_H-M   'P 1'
#
loop_
_entity.id
_entity.type
_entity.pdbx_description
1 polymer ?
#
loop_
_entity_poly.entity_id
_entity_poly.type
_entity_poly.pdbx_seq_one_letter_code
_entity_poly.pdbx_strand_id
1 'polypeptide(L)'
;MDIEPRDRLEDYVEPASGTVTVAHIVYGLHSISILTGLLTAGLSIAGAFVFSGPSILAVIINYIFRSDARGTFVASHFSWQIRTFWYAFLWMILIYIISMPLAFVGIGFFTLIGGLLVLGIWVAYRILYGWKRLVRREPMPMS
;
A
#
# COMPACT_ATOMS: atom_id res chain seq x y z
N MET A 1 24.58 -9.11 18.84
CA MET A 1 23.73 -10.09 18.16
C MET A 1 23.28 -9.46 16.85
N ASP A 2 23.96 -9.83 15.79
CA ASP A 2 23.64 -9.31 14.48
C ASP A 2 22.34 -9.95 14.04
N ILE A 3 21.26 -9.16 14.10
CA ILE A 3 20.02 -9.55 13.47
C ILE A 3 20.25 -9.32 11.97
N GLU A 4 20.88 -10.29 11.35
CA GLU A 4 20.97 -10.30 9.91
C GLU A 4 19.56 -10.28 9.35
N PRO A 5 19.24 -9.34 8.47
CA PRO A 5 17.91 -9.32 7.87
C PRO A 5 17.66 -10.69 7.21
N ARG A 6 16.50 -11.26 7.44
CA ARG A 6 16.07 -12.47 6.75
C ARG A 6 15.86 -12.18 5.28
N ASP A 7 16.95 -11.95 4.58
CA ASP A 7 16.93 -11.61 3.15
C ASP A 7 16.92 -12.83 2.26
N ARG A 8 17.22 -13.99 2.85
CA ARG A 8 17.31 -15.23 2.09
C ARG A 8 16.01 -16.00 2.15
N LEU A 9 15.57 -16.45 1.01
CA LEU A 9 14.35 -17.27 0.93
C LEU A 9 14.44 -18.55 1.75
N GLU A 10 15.64 -19.06 1.95
CA GLU A 10 15.90 -20.26 2.75
C GLU A 10 15.56 -20.09 4.25
N ASP A 11 15.49 -18.83 4.72
CA ASP A 11 15.14 -18.52 6.11
C ASP A 11 13.62 -18.57 6.36
N TYR A 12 12.83 -18.75 5.30
CA TYR A 12 11.37 -18.75 5.37
C TYR A 12 10.82 -20.14 5.06
N VAL A 13 9.69 -20.43 5.67
CA VAL A 13 8.91 -21.61 5.30
C VAL A 13 8.32 -21.37 3.90
N GLU A 14 8.32 -22.39 3.06
CA GLU A 14 7.73 -22.30 1.73
C GLU A 14 6.23 -22.01 1.86
N PRO A 15 5.72 -20.91 1.27
CA PRO A 15 4.31 -20.59 1.36
C PRO A 15 3.48 -21.52 0.49
N ALA A 16 2.24 -21.77 0.89
CA ALA A 16 1.27 -22.42 0.04
C ALA A 16 1.04 -21.58 -1.22
N SER A 17 0.84 -22.23 -2.35
CA SER A 17 0.60 -21.53 -3.63
C SER A 17 -0.59 -20.56 -3.56
N GLY A 18 -1.63 -20.93 -2.82
CA GLY A 18 -2.80 -20.07 -2.58
C GLY A 18 -2.44 -18.78 -1.84
N THR A 19 -1.53 -18.84 -0.88
CA THR A 19 -1.09 -17.66 -0.12
C THR A 19 -0.35 -16.67 -1.02
N VAL A 20 0.51 -17.14 -1.90
CA VAL A 20 1.20 -16.28 -2.89
C VAL A 20 0.17 -15.65 -3.83
N THR A 21 -0.80 -16.42 -4.29
CA THR A 21 -1.88 -15.93 -5.15
C THR A 21 -2.69 -14.82 -4.46
N VAL A 22 -3.01 -14.97 -3.18
CA VAL A 22 -3.70 -13.92 -2.40
C VAL A 22 -2.90 -12.63 -2.38
N ALA A 23 -1.59 -12.70 -2.18
CA ALA A 23 -0.72 -11.51 -2.21
C ALA A 23 -0.76 -10.82 -3.58
N HIS A 24 -0.74 -11.57 -4.67
CA HIS A 24 -0.90 -11.01 -6.02
C HIS A 24 -2.26 -10.35 -6.22
N ILE A 25 -3.33 -10.98 -5.74
CA ILE A 25 -4.69 -10.42 -5.80
C ILE A 25 -4.75 -9.07 -5.07
N VAL A 26 -4.17 -8.98 -3.89
CA VAL A 26 -4.14 -7.74 -3.10
C VAL A 26 -3.41 -6.64 -3.85
N TYR A 27 -2.23 -6.91 -4.39
CA TYR A 27 -1.51 -5.92 -5.22
C TYR A 27 -2.32 -5.54 -6.46
N GLY A 28 -2.98 -6.49 -7.09
CA GLY A 28 -3.85 -6.25 -8.24
C GLY A 28 -5.02 -5.33 -7.91
N LEU A 29 -5.71 -5.57 -6.79
CA LEU A 29 -6.82 -4.74 -6.33
C LEU A 29 -6.37 -3.31 -6.02
N HIS A 30 -5.24 -3.15 -5.33
CA HIS A 30 -4.68 -1.82 -5.08
C HIS A 30 -4.28 -1.11 -6.38
N SER A 31 -3.72 -1.83 -7.34
CA SER A 31 -3.36 -1.28 -8.66
C SER A 31 -4.59 -0.83 -9.44
N ILE A 32 -5.69 -1.59 -9.39
CA ILE A 32 -6.97 -1.19 -9.99
C ILE A 32 -7.47 0.10 -9.35
N SER A 33 -7.37 0.23 -8.03
CA SER A 33 -7.77 1.45 -7.33
C SER A 33 -6.94 2.66 -7.75
N ILE A 34 -5.62 2.50 -7.86
CA ILE A 34 -4.71 3.56 -8.32
C ILE A 34 -5.07 3.96 -9.75
N LEU A 35 -5.27 2.99 -10.63
CA LEU A 35 -5.61 3.23 -12.02
C LEU A 35 -6.96 3.95 -12.14
N THR A 36 -7.95 3.57 -11.35
CA THR A 36 -9.25 4.24 -11.30
C THR A 36 -9.08 5.71 -10.90
N GLY A 37 -8.28 5.99 -9.87
CA GLY A 37 -8.00 7.37 -9.45
C GLY A 37 -7.31 8.17 -10.54
N LEU A 38 -6.34 7.56 -11.24
CA LEU A 38 -5.63 8.21 -12.35
C LEU A 38 -6.58 8.55 -13.52
N LEU A 39 -7.47 7.61 -13.88
CA LEU A 39 -8.39 7.80 -14.99
C LEU A 39 -9.50 8.80 -14.68
N THR A 40 -9.93 8.90 -13.41
CA THR A 40 -11.09 9.75 -13.05
C THR A 40 -10.74 11.20 -12.83
N ALA A 41 -9.57 11.53 -12.28
CA ALA A 41 -9.23 12.93 -12.03
C ALA A 41 -7.74 13.21 -11.84
N GLY A 42 -6.88 12.25 -11.88
CA GLY A 42 -5.43 12.42 -11.64
C GLY A 42 -5.06 12.92 -10.25
N LEU A 43 -5.91 13.76 -9.66
CA LEU A 43 -5.71 14.34 -8.32
C LEU A 43 -6.18 13.45 -7.18
N SER A 44 -6.95 12.41 -7.49
CA SER A 44 -7.60 11.57 -6.49
C SER A 44 -7.01 10.16 -6.39
N ILE A 45 -5.77 9.95 -6.86
CA ILE A 45 -5.11 8.63 -6.76
C ILE A 45 -5.08 8.15 -5.31
N ALA A 46 -4.67 9.02 -4.38
CA ALA A 46 -4.63 8.70 -2.96
C ALA A 46 -6.03 8.42 -2.40
N GLY A 47 -7.02 9.23 -2.77
CA GLY A 47 -8.41 9.03 -2.37
C GLY A 47 -8.99 7.73 -2.90
N ALA A 48 -8.76 7.44 -4.19
CA ALA A 48 -9.19 6.18 -4.78
C ALA A 48 -8.51 4.98 -4.12
N PHE A 49 -7.21 5.10 -3.79
CA PHE A 49 -6.49 4.05 -3.10
C PHE A 49 -7.11 3.74 -1.73
N VAL A 50 -7.46 4.75 -0.96
CA VAL A 50 -7.99 4.56 0.40
C VAL A 50 -9.48 4.21 0.42
N PHE A 51 -10.28 4.88 -0.41
CA PHE A 51 -11.75 4.81 -0.32
C PHE A 51 -12.41 3.94 -1.37
N SER A 52 -11.69 3.44 -2.35
CA SER A 52 -12.32 2.59 -3.36
C SER A 52 -12.62 1.20 -2.83
N GLY A 53 -13.67 0.58 -3.37
CA GLY A 53 -14.05 -0.77 -3.02
C GLY A 53 -12.91 -1.78 -3.19
N PRO A 54 -12.19 -1.79 -4.31
CA PRO A 54 -11.07 -2.72 -4.50
C PRO A 54 -9.98 -2.62 -3.43
N SER A 55 -9.58 -1.42 -3.02
CA SER A 55 -8.56 -1.27 -1.96
C SER A 55 -9.05 -1.66 -0.59
N ILE A 56 -10.30 -1.33 -0.26
CA ILE A 56 -10.90 -1.75 1.01
C ILE A 56 -10.99 -3.28 1.06
N LEU A 57 -11.45 -3.90 -0.03
CA LEU A 57 -11.48 -5.35 -0.16
C LEU A 57 -10.09 -5.97 -0.01
N ALA A 58 -9.08 -5.36 -0.63
CA ALA A 58 -7.70 -5.81 -0.55
C ALA A 58 -7.21 -5.86 0.91
N VAL A 59 -7.48 -4.82 1.70
CA VAL A 59 -7.08 -4.78 3.11
C VAL A 59 -7.83 -5.82 3.94
N ILE A 60 -9.12 -6.01 3.67
CA ILE A 60 -9.91 -7.06 4.33
C ILE A 60 -9.29 -8.43 4.03
N ILE A 61 -8.96 -8.71 2.78
CA ILE A 61 -8.30 -9.95 2.38
C ILE A 61 -6.96 -10.12 3.11
N ASN A 62 -6.15 -9.07 3.21
CA ASN A 62 -4.90 -9.12 3.98
C ASN A 62 -5.13 -9.61 5.41
N TYR A 63 -6.12 -9.07 6.10
CA TYR A 63 -6.40 -9.45 7.49
C TYR A 63 -6.95 -10.86 7.61
N ILE A 64 -7.80 -11.29 6.68
CA ILE A 64 -8.36 -12.65 6.69
C ILE A 64 -7.26 -13.70 6.50
N PHE A 65 -6.34 -13.47 5.56
CA PHE A 65 -5.31 -14.44 5.21
C PHE A 65 -3.96 -14.21 5.90
N ARG A 66 -3.89 -13.27 6.83
CA ARG A 66 -2.65 -12.90 7.50
C ARG A 66 -2.00 -14.08 8.22
N SER A 67 -2.79 -14.93 8.87
CA SER A 67 -2.29 -16.10 9.59
C SER A 67 -1.68 -17.15 8.65
N ASP A 68 -2.23 -17.30 7.44
CA ASP A 68 -1.75 -18.26 6.45
C ASP A 68 -0.36 -17.90 5.91
N ALA A 69 -0.02 -16.62 5.94
CA ALA A 69 1.28 -16.13 5.48
C ALA A 69 2.38 -16.23 6.55
N ARG A 70 2.02 -16.52 7.79
CA ARG A 70 2.95 -16.52 8.93
C ARG A 70 4.13 -17.45 8.69
N GLY A 71 5.35 -16.93 8.92
CA GLY A 71 6.60 -17.69 8.74
C GLY A 71 7.08 -17.78 7.30
N THR A 72 6.31 -17.25 6.32
CA THR A 72 6.68 -17.22 4.90
C THR A 72 7.16 -15.82 4.50
N PHE A 73 7.83 -15.69 3.35
CA PHE A 73 8.21 -14.38 2.82
C PHE A 73 6.96 -13.53 2.47
N VAL A 74 5.83 -14.16 2.23
CA VAL A 74 4.57 -13.47 1.91
C VAL A 74 4.07 -12.65 3.10
N ALA A 75 4.40 -13.04 4.34
CA ALA A 75 4.03 -12.26 5.53
C ALA A 75 4.60 -10.84 5.47
N SER A 76 5.83 -10.65 4.95
CA SER A 76 6.42 -9.33 4.76
C SER A 76 5.64 -8.49 3.75
N HIS A 77 5.13 -9.12 2.69
CA HIS A 77 4.29 -8.45 1.70
C HIS A 77 2.94 -8.02 2.28
N PHE A 78 2.30 -8.88 3.06
CA PHE A 78 1.04 -8.52 3.74
C PHE A 78 1.25 -7.35 4.71
N SER A 79 2.33 -7.36 5.48
CA SER A 79 2.67 -6.23 6.36
C SER A 79 2.94 -4.95 5.57
N TRP A 80 3.64 -5.04 4.45
CA TRP A 80 3.90 -3.91 3.56
C TRP A 80 2.60 -3.34 2.99
N GLN A 81 1.71 -4.19 2.50
CA GLN A 81 0.41 -3.80 1.94
C GLN A 81 -0.48 -3.12 2.99
N ILE A 82 -0.60 -3.71 4.17
CA ILE A 82 -1.39 -3.18 5.28
C ILE A 82 -0.83 -1.82 5.73
N ARG A 83 0.48 -1.72 5.93
CA ARG A 83 1.12 -0.45 6.32
C ARG A 83 0.96 0.62 5.26
N THR A 84 1.08 0.28 4.00
CA THR A 84 0.88 1.23 2.90
C THR A 84 -0.52 1.83 2.95
N PHE A 85 -1.54 0.99 3.14
CA PHE A 85 -2.93 1.45 3.24
C PHE A 85 -3.13 2.39 4.44
N TRP A 86 -2.69 1.98 5.63
CA TRP A 86 -2.91 2.78 6.85
C TRP A 86 -2.10 4.06 6.87
N TYR A 87 -0.86 4.05 6.36
CA TYR A 87 -0.08 5.28 6.23
C TYR A 87 -0.69 6.23 5.22
N ALA A 88 -1.18 5.72 4.09
CA ALA A 88 -1.89 6.56 3.11
C ALA A 88 -3.14 7.19 3.71
N PHE A 89 -3.91 6.42 4.47
CA PHE A 89 -5.10 6.92 5.17
C PHE A 89 -4.74 8.02 6.19
N LEU A 90 -3.72 7.79 7.02
CA LEU A 90 -3.26 8.76 8.00
C LEU A 90 -2.77 10.05 7.34
N TRP A 91 -1.93 9.95 6.33
CA TRP A 91 -1.41 11.11 5.60
C TRP A 91 -2.53 11.89 4.91
N MET A 92 -3.51 11.20 4.39
CA MET A 92 -4.66 11.87 3.76
C MET A 92 -5.44 12.70 4.78
N ILE A 93 -5.68 12.15 5.97
CA ILE A 93 -6.32 12.90 7.06
C ILE A 93 -5.50 14.13 7.42
N LEU A 94 -4.17 13.99 7.57
CA LEU A 94 -3.29 15.10 7.90
C LEU A 94 -3.29 16.19 6.82
N ILE A 95 -3.28 15.80 5.56
CA ILE A 95 -3.35 16.74 4.43
C ILE A 95 -4.65 17.55 4.50
N TYR A 96 -5.78 16.92 4.75
CA TYR A 96 -7.07 17.61 4.88
C TYR A 96 -7.08 18.55 6.11
N ILE A 97 -6.62 18.08 7.26
CA ILE A 97 -6.59 18.87 8.49
C ILE A 97 -5.72 20.13 8.33
N ILE A 98 -4.58 20.02 7.65
CA ILE A 98 -3.68 21.15 7.41
C ILE A 98 -4.24 22.07 6.34
N SER A 99 -4.81 21.53 5.28
CA SER A 99 -5.28 22.30 4.14
C SER A 99 -6.56 23.10 4.43
N MET A 100 -7.43 22.59 5.28
CA MET A 100 -8.70 23.26 5.60
C MET A 100 -8.53 24.66 6.20
N PRO A 101 -7.73 24.85 7.28
CA PRO A 101 -7.49 26.21 7.80
C PRO A 101 -6.78 27.10 6.79
N LEU A 102 -5.84 26.57 6.02
CA LEU A 102 -5.08 27.33 5.02
C LEU A 102 -5.95 27.75 3.83
N ALA A 103 -7.08 27.08 3.61
CA ALA A 103 -8.04 27.47 2.57
C ALA A 103 -8.60 28.87 2.81
N PHE A 104 -8.75 29.30 4.07
CA PHE A 104 -9.23 30.65 4.39
C PHE A 104 -8.28 31.75 3.97
N VAL A 105 -6.99 31.46 3.79
CA VAL A 105 -5.98 32.42 3.31
C VAL A 105 -5.58 32.15 1.86
N GLY A 106 -6.29 31.27 1.15
CA GLY A 106 -6.08 30.95 -0.26
C GLY A 106 -4.94 29.98 -0.56
N ILE A 107 -4.20 29.53 0.45
CA ILE A 107 -3.04 28.62 0.28
C ILE A 107 -3.50 27.14 0.37
N GLY A 108 -4.59 26.87 1.08
CA GLY A 108 -5.06 25.51 1.37
C GLY A 108 -5.38 24.68 0.12
N PHE A 109 -5.84 25.32 -0.95
CA PHE A 109 -6.10 24.63 -2.21
C PHE A 109 -4.81 24.04 -2.81
N PHE A 110 -3.71 24.81 -2.78
CA PHE A 110 -2.42 24.36 -3.28
C PHE A 110 -1.81 23.27 -2.40
N THR A 111 -1.95 23.38 -1.08
CA THR A 111 -1.46 22.34 -0.15
C THR A 111 -2.25 21.06 -0.31
N LEU A 112 -3.56 21.14 -0.52
CA LEU A 112 -4.41 19.97 -0.76
C LEU A 112 -4.00 19.25 -2.04
N ILE A 113 -3.92 19.96 -3.16
CA ILE A 113 -3.56 19.38 -4.46
C ILE A 113 -2.14 18.81 -4.40
N GLY A 114 -1.17 19.60 -3.93
CA GLY A 114 0.23 19.17 -3.83
C GLY A 114 0.40 17.98 -2.91
N GLY A 115 -0.25 17.99 -1.76
CA GLY A 115 -0.20 16.89 -0.80
C GLY A 115 -0.78 15.60 -1.35
N LEU A 116 -1.95 15.68 -2.01
CA LEU A 116 -2.58 14.49 -2.61
C LEU A 116 -1.78 13.94 -3.78
N LEU A 117 -1.15 14.79 -4.58
CA LEU A 117 -0.28 14.34 -5.67
C LEU A 117 0.95 13.60 -5.13
N VAL A 118 1.64 14.16 -4.13
CA VAL A 118 2.80 13.52 -3.52
C VAL A 118 2.41 12.19 -2.88
N LEU A 119 1.30 12.16 -2.15
CA LEU A 119 0.80 10.94 -1.53
C LEU A 119 0.45 9.88 -2.59
N GLY A 120 -0.20 10.27 -3.67
CA GLY A 120 -0.55 9.37 -4.76
C GLY A 120 0.68 8.75 -5.43
N ILE A 121 1.71 9.55 -5.69
CA ILE A 121 2.98 9.07 -6.24
C ILE A 121 3.63 8.07 -5.27
N TRP A 122 3.66 8.39 -3.99
CA TRP A 122 4.24 7.52 -2.96
C TRP A 122 3.50 6.17 -2.88
N VAL A 123 2.17 6.19 -2.87
CA VAL A 123 1.35 4.98 -2.86
C VAL A 123 1.62 4.13 -4.11
N ALA A 124 1.60 4.74 -5.29
CA ALA A 124 1.88 4.05 -6.54
C ALA A 124 3.26 3.39 -6.53
N TYR A 125 4.27 4.11 -6.07
CA TYR A 125 5.63 3.59 -5.92
C TYR A 125 5.65 2.36 -4.99
N ARG A 126 5.01 2.45 -3.83
CA ARG A 126 5.01 1.34 -2.86
C ARG A 126 4.32 0.10 -3.40
N ILE A 127 3.19 0.26 -4.08
CA ILE A 127 2.45 -0.87 -4.65
C ILE A 127 3.26 -1.53 -5.78
N LEU A 128 3.81 -0.74 -6.69
CA LEU A 128 4.59 -1.27 -7.81
C LEU A 128 5.89 -1.93 -7.33
N TYR A 129 6.58 -1.29 -6.39
CA TYR A 129 7.81 -1.84 -5.81
C TYR A 129 7.56 -3.16 -5.09
N GLY A 130 6.51 -3.22 -4.27
CA GLY A 130 6.14 -4.43 -3.56
C GLY A 130 5.75 -5.56 -4.51
N TRP A 131 4.93 -5.25 -5.51
CA TRP A 131 4.50 -6.27 -6.48
C TRP A 131 5.68 -6.82 -7.30
N LYS A 132 6.60 -5.94 -7.71
CA LYS A 132 7.82 -6.37 -8.40
C LYS A 132 8.63 -7.35 -7.56
N ARG A 133 8.77 -7.09 -6.27
CA ARG A 133 9.48 -8.01 -5.36
C ARG A 133 8.71 -9.32 -5.17
N LEU A 134 7.38 -9.27 -5.10
CA LEU A 134 6.56 -10.49 -5.01
C LEU A 134 6.73 -11.38 -6.23
N VAL A 135 6.74 -10.80 -7.44
CA VAL A 135 6.97 -11.55 -8.68
C VAL A 135 8.31 -12.27 -8.65
N ARG A 136 9.32 -11.65 -8.05
CA ARG A 136 10.66 -12.23 -7.88
C ARG A 136 10.75 -13.18 -6.67
N ARG A 137 9.66 -13.38 -5.94
CA ARG A 137 9.61 -14.17 -4.70
C ARG A 137 10.60 -13.67 -3.65
N GLU A 138 10.80 -12.36 -3.59
CA GLU A 138 11.68 -11.71 -2.62
C GLU A 138 10.86 -11.16 -1.45
N PRO A 139 11.35 -11.27 -0.20
CA PRO A 139 10.68 -10.64 0.93
C PRO A 139 10.81 -9.12 0.87
N MET A 140 9.86 -8.42 1.51
CA MET A 140 9.95 -6.97 1.64
C MET A 140 10.93 -6.59 2.75
N PRO A 141 11.63 -5.45 2.63
CA PRO A 141 12.47 -4.97 3.71
C PRO A 141 11.67 -4.70 4.98
N MET A 142 12.23 -5.06 6.12
CA MET A 142 11.66 -4.77 7.43
C MET A 142 11.98 -3.32 7.79
N SER A 143 11.07 -2.43 7.50
CA SER A 143 11.21 -1.04 7.91
C SER A 143 9.94 -0.57 8.60
#